data_1aeed1b7f283eb00d51fd225ed678664
#
_entry.id   1aeed1b7f283eb00d51fd225ed678664
#
_cell.length_a   1.000
_cell.length_b   1.000
_cell.length_c   1.000
_cell.angle_alpha   90.00
_cell.angle_beta   90.00
_cell.angle_gamma   90.00
#
_symmetry.space_group_name_H-M   'P 1'
#
loop_
_entity.id
_entity.type
_entity.pdbx_description
1 polymer ?
#
loop_
_entity_poly.entity_id
_entity_poly.type
_entity_poly.pdbx_seq_one_letter_code
_entity_poly.pdbx_strand_id
1 'polypeptide(L)'
;MKRLFWLVLFFAASVHALPAAVRDGTVDWRQWGSGEMTWFGFSLYRATLWVAGDSPDQSPSALQLDYRRDIPRERLVQTSLDEMRRLGADEAQLTRWDADLRRVFPDVKEGDSIVGVHQPRRGARFFHQGRETGAVDDAEFARRFFAIWLDPASRSPSLRSALLKRPQG
;
A
#
# COMPACT_ATOMS: atom_id res chain seq x y z
N MET A 1 10.02 -35.80 42.37
CA MET A 1 10.42 -35.67 40.96
C MET A 1 9.51 -34.62 40.30
N LYS A 2 9.98 -33.39 40.18
CA LYS A 2 9.21 -32.26 39.58
C LYS A 2 9.54 -32.18 38.10
N ARG A 3 8.59 -32.55 37.25
CA ARG A 3 8.72 -32.38 35.79
C ARG A 3 8.42 -30.93 35.43
N LEU A 4 9.45 -30.16 35.08
CA LEU A 4 9.36 -28.79 34.59
C LEU A 4 8.93 -28.86 33.12
N PHE A 5 7.67 -28.50 32.83
CA PHE A 5 7.18 -28.34 31.48
C PHE A 5 7.67 -27.00 30.95
N TRP A 6 8.60 -27.02 30.01
CA TRP A 6 8.99 -25.84 29.25
C TRP A 6 7.90 -25.52 28.21
N LEU A 7 7.16 -24.47 28.47
CA LEU A 7 6.22 -23.94 27.48
C LEU A 7 7.03 -23.14 26.44
N VAL A 8 7.28 -23.72 25.28
CA VAL A 8 7.89 -23.03 24.16
C VAL A 8 6.81 -22.17 23.51
N LEU A 9 6.80 -20.87 23.82
CA LEU A 9 6.00 -19.89 23.09
C LEU A 9 6.60 -19.73 21.68
N PHE A 10 5.96 -20.35 20.69
CA PHE A 10 6.19 -20.02 19.29
C PHE A 10 5.62 -18.62 19.04
N PHE A 11 6.48 -17.62 19.02
CA PHE A 11 6.17 -16.35 18.38
C PHE A 11 6.04 -16.62 16.87
N ALA A 12 4.82 -16.81 16.41
CA ALA A 12 4.55 -16.77 14.98
C ALA A 12 4.83 -15.34 14.50
N ALA A 13 6.01 -15.12 13.93
CA ALA A 13 6.27 -13.92 13.16
C ALA A 13 5.21 -13.89 12.05
N SER A 14 4.28 -12.94 12.12
CA SER A 14 3.30 -12.72 11.06
C SER A 14 4.09 -12.34 9.80
N VAL A 15 4.33 -13.32 8.95
CA VAL A 15 4.84 -13.07 7.60
C VAL A 15 3.72 -12.32 6.89
N HIS A 16 3.89 -11.02 6.75
CA HIS A 16 2.99 -10.17 5.97
C HIS A 16 3.18 -10.53 4.50
N ALA A 17 2.49 -11.57 4.06
CA ALA A 17 2.49 -12.00 2.68
C ALA A 17 1.44 -11.21 1.91
N LEU A 18 1.72 -10.91 0.64
CA LEU A 18 0.74 -10.33 -0.27
C LEU A 18 -0.51 -11.24 -0.34
N PRO A 19 -1.73 -10.70 -0.23
CA PRO A 19 -2.96 -11.49 -0.24
C PRO A 19 -3.08 -12.43 -1.43
N ALA A 20 -3.62 -13.63 -1.22
CA ALA A 20 -3.77 -14.64 -2.27
C ALA A 20 -4.55 -14.14 -3.49
N ALA A 21 -5.57 -13.28 -3.27
CA ALA A 21 -6.36 -12.67 -4.34
C ALA A 21 -5.53 -11.73 -5.25
N VAL A 22 -4.41 -11.19 -4.78
CA VAL A 22 -3.47 -10.40 -5.58
C VAL A 22 -2.47 -11.32 -6.28
N ARG A 23 -2.14 -12.45 -5.65
CA ARG A 23 -1.26 -13.49 -6.20
C ARG A 23 -2.06 -14.49 -7.04
N ASP A 24 -2.60 -14.06 -8.15
CA ASP A 24 -3.42 -14.92 -9.04
C ASP A 24 -2.64 -16.03 -9.77
N GLY A 25 -1.37 -16.22 -9.42
CA GLY A 25 -0.50 -17.27 -9.99
C GLY A 25 0.08 -16.92 -11.36
N THR A 26 -0.29 -15.80 -11.96
CA THR A 26 0.24 -15.36 -13.26
C THR A 26 1.47 -14.48 -13.14
N VAL A 27 1.75 -13.98 -11.93
CA VAL A 27 2.79 -12.99 -11.66
C VAL A 27 3.62 -13.41 -10.46
N ASP A 28 4.94 -13.42 -10.61
CA ASP A 28 5.89 -13.70 -9.52
C ASP A 28 6.18 -12.41 -8.73
N TRP A 29 5.47 -12.24 -7.61
CA TRP A 29 5.61 -11.09 -6.73
C TRP A 29 6.78 -11.26 -5.76
N ARG A 30 7.68 -10.30 -5.74
CA ARG A 30 8.78 -10.23 -4.77
C ARG A 30 8.62 -9.00 -3.88
N GLN A 31 8.82 -9.18 -2.57
CA GLN A 31 8.89 -8.05 -1.67
C GLN A 31 10.13 -7.21 -2.03
N TRP A 32 9.92 -5.91 -2.32
CA TRP A 32 10.97 -5.00 -2.70
C TRP A 32 11.55 -4.24 -1.50
N GLY A 33 10.68 -3.59 -0.74
CA GLY A 33 11.06 -2.86 0.47
C GLY A 33 9.87 -2.62 1.38
N SER A 34 10.15 -2.21 2.61
CA SER A 34 9.09 -1.88 3.57
C SER A 34 9.56 -0.84 4.59
N GLY A 35 8.61 -0.07 5.13
CA GLY A 35 8.87 0.92 6.16
C GLY A 35 7.60 1.33 6.90
N GLU A 36 7.78 2.10 7.98
CA GLU A 36 6.66 2.61 8.79
C GLU A 36 6.35 4.06 8.40
N MET A 37 5.06 4.35 8.30
CA MET A 37 4.56 5.72 8.24
C MET A 37 4.23 6.21 9.63
N THR A 38 4.92 7.24 10.08
CA THR A 38 4.68 7.84 11.39
C THR A 38 4.21 9.28 11.27
N TRP A 39 3.34 9.71 12.20
CA TRP A 39 2.86 11.07 12.30
C TRP A 39 2.91 11.51 13.76
N PHE A 40 3.67 12.57 14.07
CA PHE A 40 3.92 13.02 15.44
C PHE A 40 4.31 11.90 16.42
N GLY A 41 5.20 10.98 15.97
CA GLY A 41 5.65 9.85 16.78
C GLY A 41 4.70 8.65 16.84
N PHE A 42 3.50 8.73 16.26
CA PHE A 42 2.55 7.63 16.19
C PHE A 42 2.66 6.89 14.86
N SER A 43 2.74 5.56 14.91
CA SER A 43 2.67 4.73 13.71
C SER A 43 1.24 4.75 13.15
N LEU A 44 1.10 5.10 11.87
CA LEU A 44 -0.17 5.07 11.15
C LEU A 44 -0.36 3.74 10.43
N TYR A 45 0.66 3.29 9.73
CA TYR A 45 0.67 2.02 9.01
C TYR A 45 2.11 1.60 8.70
N ARG A 46 2.27 0.31 8.45
CA ARG A 46 3.44 -0.24 7.77
C ARG A 46 3.14 -0.33 6.28
N ALA A 47 4.02 0.20 5.45
CA ALA A 47 3.94 0.04 4.00
C ALA A 47 4.93 -1.02 3.53
N THR A 48 4.51 -1.85 2.57
CA THR A 48 5.35 -2.84 1.90
C THR A 48 5.15 -2.74 0.39
N LEU A 49 6.23 -2.57 -0.34
CA LEU A 49 6.24 -2.57 -1.80
C LEU A 49 6.57 -3.97 -2.32
N TRP A 50 5.73 -4.46 -3.22
CA TRP A 50 5.89 -5.71 -3.95
C TRP A 50 6.07 -5.39 -5.42
N VAL A 51 6.95 -6.10 -6.12
CA VAL A 51 7.23 -5.87 -7.53
C VAL A 51 7.23 -7.20 -8.27
N ALA A 52 6.59 -7.20 -9.42
CA ALA A 52 6.52 -8.35 -10.32
C ALA A 52 7.48 -8.14 -11.51
N GLY A 53 8.76 -8.15 -11.23
CA GLY A 53 9.81 -7.90 -12.22
C GLY A 53 11.05 -7.26 -11.59
N ASP A 54 11.84 -6.59 -12.42
CA ASP A 54 13.16 -6.08 -12.01
C ASP A 54 13.18 -4.59 -11.66
N SER A 55 12.07 -3.89 -11.82
CA SER A 55 11.95 -2.44 -11.52
C SER A 55 10.54 -2.06 -11.11
N PRO A 56 10.37 -1.29 -10.03
CA PRO A 56 9.07 -0.78 -9.61
C PRO A 56 8.39 0.13 -10.64
N ASP A 57 9.18 0.81 -11.48
CA ASP A 57 8.67 1.82 -12.43
C ASP A 57 8.11 1.19 -13.72
N GLN A 58 8.64 0.04 -14.12
CA GLN A 58 8.32 -0.60 -15.40
C GLN A 58 7.48 -1.87 -15.27
N SER A 59 7.45 -2.44 -14.07
CA SER A 59 6.76 -3.69 -13.78
C SER A 59 5.47 -3.44 -13.00
N PRO A 60 4.50 -4.35 -13.05
CA PRO A 60 3.42 -4.33 -12.09
C PRO A 60 3.95 -4.28 -10.66
N SER A 61 3.39 -3.41 -9.85
CA SER A 61 3.77 -3.26 -8.45
C SER A 61 2.54 -3.22 -7.56
N ALA A 62 2.69 -3.65 -6.32
CA ALA A 62 1.63 -3.57 -5.33
C ALA A 62 2.15 -2.89 -4.06
N LEU A 63 1.40 -1.95 -3.55
CA LEU A 63 1.67 -1.29 -2.28
C LEU A 63 0.65 -1.79 -1.26
N GLN A 64 1.14 -2.49 -0.25
CA GLN A 64 0.35 -2.97 0.88
C GLN A 64 0.52 -2.02 2.06
N LEU A 65 -0.59 -1.58 2.64
CA LEU A 65 -0.63 -0.73 3.82
C LEU A 65 -1.33 -1.48 4.95
N ASP A 66 -0.57 -1.85 5.99
CA ASP A 66 -1.08 -2.53 7.19
C ASP A 66 -1.30 -1.48 8.28
N TYR A 67 -2.55 -1.17 8.57
CA TYR A 67 -2.94 -0.06 9.43
C TYR A 67 -2.75 -0.37 10.90
N ARG A 68 -2.27 0.63 11.64
CA ARG A 68 -2.05 0.58 13.11
C ARG A 68 -3.10 1.38 13.88
N ARG A 69 -4.09 1.92 13.18
CA ARG A 69 -5.14 2.78 13.75
C ARG A 69 -6.40 2.73 12.88
N ASP A 70 -7.52 3.05 13.51
CA ASP A 70 -8.76 3.31 12.78
C ASP A 70 -8.63 4.61 11.98
N ILE A 71 -8.97 4.56 10.70
CA ILE A 71 -9.01 5.73 9.82
C ILE A 71 -10.29 5.68 8.98
N PRO A 72 -11.17 6.67 9.09
CA PRO A 72 -12.36 6.74 8.26
C PRO A 72 -12.00 6.90 6.77
N ARG A 73 -12.79 6.28 5.90
CA ARG A 73 -12.67 6.42 4.42
C ARG A 73 -12.50 7.86 3.98
N GLU A 74 -13.30 8.75 4.53
CA GLU A 74 -13.27 10.18 4.22
C GLU A 74 -11.87 10.78 4.39
N ARG A 75 -11.19 10.38 5.47
CA ARG A 75 -9.82 10.85 5.73
C ARG A 75 -8.82 10.24 4.74
N LEU A 76 -8.99 8.97 4.38
CA LEU A 76 -8.14 8.31 3.38
C LEU A 76 -8.28 8.99 2.01
N VAL A 77 -9.52 9.25 1.58
CA VAL A 77 -9.82 9.93 0.32
C VAL A 77 -9.23 11.33 0.31
N GLN A 78 -9.55 12.15 1.31
CA GLN A 78 -9.10 13.54 1.37
C GLN A 78 -7.57 13.65 1.39
N THR A 79 -6.90 12.83 2.20
CA THR A 79 -5.43 12.83 2.26
C THR A 79 -4.82 12.44 0.92
N SER A 80 -5.40 11.45 0.22
CA SER A 80 -4.92 11.03 -1.09
C SER A 80 -5.06 12.15 -2.12
N LEU A 81 -6.21 12.81 -2.16
CA LEU A 81 -6.44 13.94 -3.10
C LEU A 81 -5.51 15.11 -2.81
N ASP A 82 -5.29 15.46 -1.53
CA ASP A 82 -4.39 16.55 -1.14
C ASP A 82 -2.94 16.25 -1.56
N GLU A 83 -2.49 15.01 -1.40
CA GLU A 83 -1.16 14.61 -1.86
C GLU A 83 -1.05 14.59 -3.39
N MET A 84 -2.06 14.09 -4.10
CA MET A 84 -2.07 14.10 -5.56
C MET A 84 -2.11 15.53 -6.12
N ARG A 85 -2.86 16.45 -5.48
CA ARG A 85 -2.86 17.88 -5.80
C ARG A 85 -1.46 18.48 -5.64
N ARG A 86 -0.83 18.23 -4.52
CA ARG A 86 0.53 18.70 -4.24
C ARG A 86 1.54 18.18 -5.26
N LEU A 87 1.36 16.97 -5.76
CA LEU A 87 2.18 16.36 -6.81
C LEU A 87 1.77 16.77 -8.23
N GLY A 88 0.88 17.78 -8.39
CA GLY A 88 0.56 18.42 -9.66
C GLY A 88 -0.65 17.83 -10.40
N ALA A 89 -1.56 17.15 -9.71
CA ALA A 89 -2.87 16.85 -10.25
C ALA A 89 -3.72 18.12 -10.33
N ASP A 90 -4.47 18.29 -11.42
CA ASP A 90 -5.38 19.44 -11.59
C ASP A 90 -6.74 19.17 -10.94
N GLU A 91 -7.55 20.24 -10.75
CA GLU A 91 -8.84 20.13 -10.06
C GLU A 91 -9.87 19.28 -10.82
N ALA A 92 -9.82 19.23 -12.15
CA ALA A 92 -10.70 18.40 -12.94
C ALA A 92 -10.37 16.90 -12.76
N GLN A 93 -9.08 16.56 -12.68
CA GLN A 93 -8.62 15.22 -12.34
C GLN A 93 -9.07 14.83 -10.93
N LEU A 94 -8.82 15.69 -9.94
CA LEU A 94 -9.16 15.43 -8.53
C LEU A 94 -10.66 15.23 -8.33
N THR A 95 -11.50 16.02 -9.03
CA THR A 95 -12.96 15.85 -8.96
C THR A 95 -13.41 14.46 -9.46
N ARG A 96 -12.82 13.97 -10.55
CA ARG A 96 -13.12 12.61 -11.04
C ARG A 96 -12.63 11.55 -10.08
N TRP A 97 -11.40 11.67 -9.59
CA TRP A 97 -10.76 10.70 -8.72
C TRP A 97 -11.33 10.65 -7.31
N ASP A 98 -11.99 11.72 -6.83
CA ASP A 98 -12.73 11.71 -5.56
C ASP A 98 -13.81 10.62 -5.57
N ALA A 99 -14.62 10.57 -6.62
CA ALA A 99 -15.67 9.55 -6.76
C ALA A 99 -15.07 8.12 -6.83
N ASP A 100 -13.96 7.96 -7.56
CA ASP A 100 -13.29 6.67 -7.68
C ASP A 100 -12.71 6.20 -6.34
N LEU A 101 -12.01 7.07 -5.62
CA LEU A 101 -11.44 6.76 -4.31
C LEU A 101 -12.53 6.41 -3.28
N ARG A 102 -13.64 7.13 -3.26
CA ARG A 102 -14.80 6.82 -2.40
C ARG A 102 -15.40 5.46 -2.69
N ARG A 103 -15.38 5.03 -3.94
CA ARG A 103 -15.90 3.73 -4.37
C ARG A 103 -14.98 2.59 -3.94
N VAL A 104 -13.66 2.77 -3.97
CA VAL A 104 -12.70 1.69 -3.75
C VAL A 104 -12.14 1.65 -2.32
N PHE A 105 -12.18 2.74 -1.55
CA PHE A 105 -11.68 2.77 -0.19
C PHE A 105 -12.77 2.43 0.83
N PRO A 106 -12.48 1.56 1.80
CA PRO A 106 -13.32 1.34 2.97
C PRO A 106 -12.97 2.30 4.12
N ASP A 107 -13.75 2.28 5.19
CA ASP A 107 -13.21 2.60 6.51
C ASP A 107 -12.21 1.52 6.91
N VAL A 108 -11.09 1.89 7.49
CA VAL A 108 -10.12 0.92 8.00
C VAL A 108 -10.09 0.92 9.51
N LYS A 109 -9.85 -0.25 10.08
CA LYS A 109 -9.61 -0.48 11.50
C LYS A 109 -8.14 -0.82 11.74
N GLU A 110 -7.71 -0.66 12.99
CA GLU A 110 -6.41 -1.19 13.40
C GLU A 110 -6.33 -2.68 13.08
N GLY A 111 -5.24 -3.07 12.40
CA GLY A 111 -5.03 -4.43 11.91
C GLY A 111 -5.54 -4.70 10.50
N ASP A 112 -6.30 -3.78 9.90
CA ASP A 112 -6.72 -3.92 8.49
C ASP A 112 -5.56 -3.69 7.52
N SER A 113 -5.70 -4.28 6.33
CA SER A 113 -4.77 -4.10 5.23
C SER A 113 -5.50 -3.63 3.98
N ILE A 114 -4.97 -2.58 3.33
CA ILE A 114 -5.32 -2.20 1.97
C ILE A 114 -4.14 -2.51 1.06
N VAL A 115 -4.42 -3.11 -0.10
CA VAL A 115 -3.43 -3.30 -1.17
C VAL A 115 -3.89 -2.56 -2.42
N GLY A 116 -3.06 -1.66 -2.92
CA GLY A 116 -3.20 -1.07 -4.26
C GLY A 116 -2.25 -1.78 -5.23
N VAL A 117 -2.78 -2.29 -6.32
CA VAL A 117 -1.99 -2.92 -7.39
C VAL A 117 -1.90 -1.94 -8.57
N HIS A 118 -0.71 -1.49 -8.86
CA HIS A 118 -0.41 -0.67 -10.02
C HIS A 118 -0.24 -1.55 -11.26
N GLN A 119 -1.07 -1.34 -12.24
CA GLN A 119 -0.96 -1.96 -13.57
C GLN A 119 -0.48 -0.90 -14.56
N PRO A 120 0.79 -0.89 -14.97
CA PRO A 120 1.34 0.12 -15.86
C PRO A 120 0.48 0.29 -17.12
N ARG A 121 0.19 1.54 -17.50
CA ARG A 121 -0.63 1.93 -18.67
C ARG A 121 -2.10 1.51 -18.62
N ARG A 122 -2.60 0.93 -17.50
CA ARG A 122 -4.01 0.53 -17.35
C ARG A 122 -4.69 1.28 -16.22
N GLY A 123 -4.11 1.28 -15.02
CA GLY A 123 -4.74 1.87 -13.85
C GLY A 123 -4.34 1.17 -12.55
N ALA A 124 -5.25 1.12 -11.61
CA ALA A 124 -5.03 0.51 -10.30
C ALA A 124 -6.21 -0.38 -9.89
N ARG A 125 -5.90 -1.48 -9.19
CA ARG A 125 -6.90 -2.33 -8.50
C ARG A 125 -6.68 -2.22 -7.00
N PHE A 126 -7.76 -2.26 -6.23
CA PHE A 126 -7.71 -2.13 -4.78
C PHE A 126 -8.33 -3.33 -4.09
N PHE A 127 -7.72 -3.69 -2.95
CA PHE A 127 -8.14 -4.82 -2.12
C PHE A 127 -8.15 -4.38 -0.66
N HIS A 128 -9.18 -4.79 0.08
CA HIS A 128 -9.27 -4.63 1.52
C HIS A 128 -9.44 -6.00 2.16
N GLN A 129 -8.58 -6.32 3.12
CA GLN A 129 -8.58 -7.63 3.80
C GLN A 129 -8.59 -8.80 2.81
N GLY A 130 -7.80 -8.69 1.74
CA GLY A 130 -7.68 -9.70 0.69
C GLY A 130 -8.85 -9.81 -0.27
N ARG A 131 -9.88 -8.96 -0.17
CA ARG A 131 -11.01 -8.91 -1.10
C ARG A 131 -10.90 -7.69 -2.00
N GLU A 132 -11.12 -7.87 -3.29
CA GLU A 132 -11.13 -6.75 -4.23
C GLU A 132 -12.31 -5.81 -3.93
N THR A 133 -12.00 -4.52 -3.79
CA THR A 133 -12.99 -3.47 -3.58
C THR A 133 -13.32 -2.73 -4.88
N GLY A 134 -12.45 -2.80 -5.88
CA GLY A 134 -12.68 -2.26 -7.20
C GLY A 134 -11.42 -1.86 -7.93
N ALA A 135 -11.60 -1.33 -9.13
CA ALA A 135 -10.54 -0.83 -9.99
C ALA A 135 -10.80 0.61 -10.42
N VAL A 136 -9.74 1.33 -10.73
CA VAL A 136 -9.75 2.63 -11.40
C VAL A 136 -8.95 2.48 -12.69
N ASP A 137 -9.66 2.42 -13.81
CA ASP A 137 -9.08 2.21 -15.14
C ASP A 137 -8.60 3.54 -15.74
N ASP A 138 -7.68 4.20 -15.03
CA ASP A 138 -7.04 5.46 -15.41
C ASP A 138 -5.55 5.37 -15.07
N ALA A 139 -4.72 5.32 -16.11
CA ALA A 139 -3.26 5.21 -15.95
C ALA A 139 -2.64 6.45 -15.28
N GLU A 140 -3.20 7.63 -15.51
CA GLU A 140 -2.72 8.88 -14.88
C GLU A 140 -3.11 8.92 -13.40
N PHE A 141 -4.33 8.47 -13.05
CA PHE A 141 -4.71 8.25 -11.65
C PHE A 141 -3.69 7.35 -10.95
N ALA A 142 -3.44 6.19 -11.52
CA ALA A 142 -2.53 5.23 -10.90
C ALA A 142 -1.13 5.83 -10.72
N ARG A 143 -0.59 6.47 -11.73
CA ARG A 143 0.71 7.15 -11.68
C ARG A 143 0.77 8.17 -10.54
N ARG A 144 -0.25 9.04 -10.41
CA ARG A 144 -0.33 10.07 -9.37
C ARG A 144 -0.54 9.49 -7.98
N PHE A 145 -1.39 8.47 -7.89
CA PHE A 145 -1.69 7.82 -6.62
C PHE A 145 -0.44 7.14 -6.02
N PHE A 146 0.26 6.32 -6.79
CA PHE A 146 1.47 5.65 -6.28
C PHE A 146 2.64 6.62 -6.06
N ALA A 147 2.66 7.74 -6.76
CA ALA A 147 3.61 8.83 -6.55
C ALA A 147 3.57 9.40 -5.11
N ILE A 148 2.45 9.31 -4.39
CA ILE A 148 2.33 9.72 -2.98
C ILE A 148 3.48 9.13 -2.14
N TRP A 149 3.84 7.87 -2.40
CA TRP A 149 4.90 7.17 -1.68
C TRP A 149 6.23 7.10 -2.43
N LEU A 150 6.20 7.08 -3.76
CA LEU A 150 7.35 6.71 -4.58
C LEU A 150 8.04 7.90 -5.28
N ASP A 151 7.36 9.04 -5.42
CA ASP A 151 7.93 10.25 -6.04
C ASP A 151 9.07 10.84 -5.18
N PRO A 152 10.14 11.38 -5.79
CA PRO A 152 11.18 12.12 -5.06
C PRO A 152 10.64 13.25 -4.16
N ALA A 153 9.50 13.84 -4.51
CA ALA A 153 8.82 14.87 -3.74
C ALA A 153 7.84 14.31 -2.69
N SER A 154 7.84 13.00 -2.39
CA SER A 154 7.03 12.42 -1.31
C SER A 154 7.29 13.14 0.02
N ARG A 155 6.24 13.39 0.80
CA ARG A 155 6.37 13.99 2.17
C ARG A 155 7.07 13.08 3.17
N SER A 156 7.26 11.82 2.85
CA SER A 156 7.93 10.84 3.72
C SER A 156 9.18 10.28 3.04
N PRO A 157 10.28 11.07 2.93
CA PRO A 157 11.49 10.62 2.22
C PRO A 157 12.12 9.37 2.85
N SER A 158 12.03 9.20 4.16
CA SER A 158 12.52 8.00 4.86
C SER A 158 11.73 6.75 4.48
N LEU A 159 10.39 6.86 4.45
CA LEU A 159 9.53 5.75 4.01
C LEU A 159 9.78 5.43 2.53
N ARG A 160 9.84 6.46 1.67
CA ARG A 160 10.20 6.29 0.26
C ARG A 160 11.52 5.53 0.09
N SER A 161 12.56 5.95 0.80
CA SER A 161 13.87 5.30 0.75
C SER A 161 13.80 3.83 1.20
N ALA A 162 13.02 3.54 2.23
CA ALA A 162 12.80 2.17 2.72
C ALA A 162 12.04 1.30 1.71
N LEU A 163 11.02 1.85 1.03
CA LEU A 163 10.24 1.16 0.02
C LEU A 163 11.06 0.85 -1.25
N LEU A 164 11.93 1.78 -1.66
CA LEU A 164 12.75 1.65 -2.88
C LEU A 164 14.09 0.94 -2.65
N LYS A 165 14.39 0.55 -1.41
CA LYS A 165 15.61 -0.17 -1.09
C LYS A 165 15.54 -1.58 -1.69
N ARG A 166 16.33 -1.80 -2.76
CA ARG A 166 16.38 -3.11 -3.42
C ARG A 166 16.78 -4.21 -2.43
N PRO A 167 16.07 -5.37 -2.43
CA PRO A 167 16.49 -6.52 -1.63
C PRO A 167 17.93 -6.89 -1.98
N GLN A 168 18.75 -7.09 -0.97
CA GLN A 168 20.05 -7.72 -1.17
C GLN A 168 19.79 -9.21 -1.29
N GLY A 169 20.02 -9.76 -2.50
CA GLY A 169 19.94 -11.18 -2.77
C GLY A 169 21.04 -11.98 -2.07
#